data_a53a815677fc89e55957c56a54efcaf1
#
_entry.id   a53a815677fc89e55957c56a54efcaf1
#
_cell.length_a   1.000
_cell.length_b   1.000
_cell.length_c   1.000
_cell.angle_alpha   90.00
_cell.angle_beta   90.00
_cell.angle_gamma   90.00
#
_symmetry.space_group_name_H-M   'P 1'
#
loop_
_entity.id
_entity.type
_entity.pdbx_description
1 polymer ?
#
loop_
_entity_poly.entity_id
_entity_poly.type
_entity_poly.pdbx_seq_one_letter_code
_entity_poly.pdbx_strand_id
1 'polypeptide(L)'
;MTAFWRESYTSEKKKGSRLYSYEIGIPVQYNGEEAYAILYHSFTELYEVLDMNRKQLVAFSILLSLVSAVLAALLSKSFTKPIHIIKGTVDELAKGNLTAEPDLVRKDEIGQLAESVRQLGRALRRVDDLRKEVIANVSHELRSPLALIGGYAEMVRDIHWKDQEKREEDLNLIIRESHRMSEMVSDILDYSQLQAGYLQLRRDWYNLVEIVESEVLLCEQSAAEHGITLRLEAQEKEIAAYVDALKISQVVRNLLYNALNHTKDGLEITVEIEKKDGKSTVLVKNPGEAIPEEERELIWERYQRSQHQGGRHEGTGLGLSIVSTILQAHGMEYGVDCREGLNIFWFRYSEKEAVRRQPSRRE
;
A
#
# COMPACT_ATOMS: atom_id res chain seq x y z
N MET A 1 53.99 -44.00 -72.27
CA MET A 1 52.83 -44.72 -71.75
C MET A 1 51.86 -43.68 -71.17
N THR A 2 50.83 -43.28 -71.91
CA THR A 2 49.85 -42.33 -71.53
C THR A 2 48.61 -43.05 -71.05
N ALA A 3 48.32 -43.00 -69.74
CA ALA A 3 47.03 -43.47 -69.15
C ALA A 3 45.90 -42.65 -69.73
N PHE A 4 44.88 -43.29 -70.18
CA PHE A 4 43.74 -42.63 -70.82
C PHE A 4 42.53 -42.75 -69.86
N TRP A 5 41.90 -41.61 -69.52
CA TRP A 5 40.69 -41.53 -68.70
C TRP A 5 39.48 -41.38 -69.65
N ARG A 6 38.49 -42.25 -69.47
CA ARG A 6 37.19 -42.09 -70.12
C ARG A 6 36.08 -42.12 -69.03
N GLU A 7 35.38 -41.01 -68.88
CA GLU A 7 34.09 -41.01 -68.15
C GLU A 7 33.04 -41.63 -69.09
N SER A 8 32.46 -42.76 -68.66
CA SER A 8 31.30 -43.28 -69.38
C SER A 8 30.04 -42.99 -68.57
N TYR A 9 29.22 -42.10 -69.14
CA TYR A 9 27.84 -41.94 -68.66
C TYR A 9 26.96 -42.93 -69.39
N THR A 10 26.68 -44.10 -68.76
CA THR A 10 25.58 -44.98 -69.17
C THR A 10 24.29 -44.46 -68.51
N SER A 11 23.51 -43.63 -69.22
CA SER A 11 22.16 -43.30 -68.79
C SER A 11 21.19 -44.35 -69.28
N GLU A 12 21.17 -45.51 -68.67
CA GLU A 12 19.95 -46.34 -68.66
C GLU A 12 18.96 -45.75 -67.66
N LYS A 13 17.98 -45.09 -68.18
CA LYS A 13 16.80 -44.64 -67.40
C LYS A 13 15.95 -45.83 -67.01
N LYS A 14 16.37 -46.57 -66.00
CA LYS A 14 15.45 -47.35 -65.18
C LYS A 14 15.02 -46.47 -64.01
N LYS A 15 13.80 -45.95 -64.14
CA LYS A 15 13.07 -45.25 -63.10
C LYS A 15 13.89 -44.86 -61.85
N GLY A 16 14.63 -43.76 -61.90
CA GLY A 16 15.05 -43.03 -60.66
C GLY A 16 16.50 -43.24 -60.19
N SER A 17 17.33 -44.14 -60.73
CA SER A 17 18.72 -44.26 -60.32
C SER A 17 19.67 -43.79 -61.41
N ARG A 18 20.56 -42.82 -61.09
CA ARG A 18 21.70 -42.45 -61.96
C ARG A 18 22.84 -43.36 -61.57
N LEU A 19 23.26 -44.19 -62.55
CA LEU A 19 24.47 -45.00 -62.41
C LEU A 19 25.72 -44.13 -62.68
N TYR A 20 26.54 -44.01 -61.64
CA TYR A 20 27.85 -43.31 -61.81
C TYR A 20 28.94 -44.37 -61.73
N SER A 21 29.74 -44.45 -62.81
CA SER A 21 30.87 -45.36 -62.91
C SER A 21 32.07 -44.68 -63.62
N TYR A 22 33.25 -45.06 -63.15
CA TYR A 22 34.51 -44.67 -63.83
C TYR A 22 35.14 -45.87 -64.43
N GLU A 23 35.61 -45.72 -65.72
CA GLU A 23 36.38 -46.72 -66.40
C GLU A 23 37.81 -46.17 -66.59
N ILE A 24 38.81 -46.95 -66.14
CA ILE A 24 40.21 -46.61 -66.27
C ILE A 24 40.82 -47.63 -67.15
N GLY A 25 41.27 -47.24 -68.40
CA GLY A 25 42.00 -48.12 -69.30
C GLY A 25 43.51 -48.00 -69.11
N ILE A 26 44.17 -49.06 -68.74
CA ILE A 26 45.65 -49.14 -68.63
C ILE A 26 46.18 -50.00 -69.74
N PRO A 27 47.07 -49.45 -70.59
CA PRO A 27 47.70 -50.22 -71.67
C PRO A 27 48.60 -51.33 -71.05
N VAL A 28 48.40 -52.57 -71.47
CA VAL A 28 49.16 -53.75 -71.06
C VAL A 28 49.58 -54.54 -72.24
N GLN A 29 50.73 -55.25 -72.20
CA GLN A 29 51.10 -56.18 -73.19
C GLN A 29 50.59 -57.57 -72.79
N TYR A 30 49.80 -58.17 -73.69
CA TYR A 30 49.29 -59.54 -73.50
C TYR A 30 49.66 -60.38 -74.76
N ASN A 31 50.42 -61.45 -74.62
CA ASN A 31 50.90 -62.34 -75.63
C ASN A 31 51.66 -61.61 -76.81
N GLY A 32 52.36 -60.49 -76.51
CA GLY A 32 53.11 -59.75 -77.53
C GLY A 32 52.27 -58.72 -78.26
N GLU A 33 51.00 -58.60 -78.01
CA GLU A 33 50.12 -57.59 -78.62
C GLU A 33 49.75 -56.52 -77.55
N GLU A 34 49.50 -55.29 -78.01
CA GLU A 34 49.00 -54.22 -77.15
C GLU A 34 47.53 -54.46 -76.85
N ALA A 35 47.17 -54.52 -75.50
CA ALA A 35 45.83 -54.65 -75.00
C ALA A 35 45.56 -53.59 -73.90
N TYR A 36 44.32 -53.36 -73.57
CA TYR A 36 43.95 -52.44 -72.50
C TYR A 36 43.26 -53.29 -71.37
N ALA A 37 43.76 -53.14 -70.12
CA ALA A 37 43.04 -53.60 -68.93
C ALA A 37 42.11 -52.49 -68.54
N ILE A 38 40.81 -52.76 -68.49
CA ILE A 38 39.77 -51.81 -68.07
C ILE A 38 39.39 -52.11 -66.66
N LEU A 39 39.67 -51.17 -65.72
CA LEU A 39 39.19 -51.17 -64.37
C LEU A 39 37.86 -50.42 -64.35
N TYR A 40 36.80 -51.10 -63.93
CA TYR A 40 35.47 -50.56 -63.77
C TYR A 40 35.14 -50.41 -62.27
N HIS A 41 34.79 -49.19 -61.89
CA HIS A 41 34.31 -48.93 -60.47
C HIS A 41 32.98 -48.16 -60.51
N SER A 42 32.01 -48.74 -59.85
CA SER A 42 30.65 -48.13 -59.70
C SER A 42 30.47 -47.48 -58.35
N PHE A 43 30.07 -46.21 -58.41
CA PHE A 43 29.71 -45.45 -57.21
C PHE A 43 28.19 -45.48 -56.92
N THR A 44 27.44 -46.32 -57.60
CA THR A 44 25.98 -46.38 -57.49
C THR A 44 25.53 -46.59 -56.05
N GLU A 45 26.17 -47.51 -55.34
CA GLU A 45 25.86 -47.80 -53.91
C GLU A 45 26.10 -46.55 -53.03
N LEU A 46 27.17 -45.80 -53.27
CA LEU A 46 27.46 -44.55 -52.54
C LEU A 46 26.37 -43.50 -52.75
N TYR A 47 25.94 -43.32 -54.01
CA TYR A 47 24.87 -42.34 -54.32
C TYR A 47 23.51 -42.80 -53.79
N GLU A 48 23.20 -44.08 -53.74
CA GLU A 48 22.00 -44.61 -53.15
C GLU A 48 21.97 -44.33 -51.63
N VAL A 49 23.09 -44.58 -50.95
CA VAL A 49 23.24 -44.28 -49.52
C VAL A 49 23.12 -42.80 -49.28
N LEU A 50 23.73 -41.93 -50.11
CA LEU A 50 23.63 -40.48 -49.99
C LEU A 50 22.20 -39.97 -50.22
N ASP A 51 21.47 -40.51 -51.22
CA ASP A 51 20.08 -40.14 -51.47
C ASP A 51 19.14 -40.59 -50.31
N MET A 52 19.39 -41.81 -49.82
CA MET A 52 18.66 -42.31 -48.63
C MET A 52 18.92 -41.44 -47.39
N ASN A 53 20.19 -41.13 -47.11
CA ASN A 53 20.54 -40.22 -46.00
C ASN A 53 19.92 -38.84 -46.15
N ARG A 54 19.93 -38.26 -47.38
CA ARG A 54 19.30 -36.99 -47.67
C ARG A 54 17.80 -37.02 -47.41
N LYS A 55 17.10 -38.09 -47.86
CA LYS A 55 15.66 -38.27 -47.61
C LYS A 55 15.36 -38.38 -46.10
N GLN A 56 16.19 -39.15 -45.37
CA GLN A 56 16.10 -39.27 -43.94
C GLN A 56 16.31 -37.92 -43.25
N LEU A 57 17.35 -37.14 -43.62
CA LEU A 57 17.60 -35.79 -43.07
C LEU A 57 16.44 -34.85 -43.32
N VAL A 58 15.86 -34.85 -44.53
CA VAL A 58 14.69 -34.04 -44.86
C VAL A 58 13.49 -34.45 -43.98
N ALA A 59 13.23 -35.78 -43.85
CA ALA A 59 12.15 -36.30 -43.02
C ALA A 59 12.33 -35.94 -41.55
N PHE A 60 13.55 -36.09 -41.00
CA PHE A 60 13.85 -35.67 -39.60
C PHE A 60 13.73 -34.16 -39.42
N SER A 61 14.17 -33.33 -40.40
CA SER A 61 14.03 -31.89 -40.30
C SER A 61 12.58 -31.45 -40.28
N ILE A 62 11.71 -32.05 -41.09
CA ILE A 62 10.27 -31.79 -41.09
C ILE A 62 9.66 -32.21 -39.75
N LEU A 63 9.97 -33.40 -39.26
CA LEU A 63 9.46 -33.89 -37.98
C LEU A 63 9.89 -32.97 -36.81
N LEU A 64 11.18 -32.61 -36.78
CA LEU A 64 11.71 -31.72 -35.73
C LEU A 64 11.05 -30.35 -35.80
N SER A 65 10.84 -29.78 -36.99
CA SER A 65 10.14 -28.50 -37.17
C SER A 65 8.69 -28.58 -36.65
N LEU A 66 8.01 -29.68 -36.91
CA LEU A 66 6.63 -29.89 -36.46
C LEU A 66 6.55 -30.02 -34.92
N VAL A 67 7.47 -30.80 -34.35
CA VAL A 67 7.56 -30.93 -32.86
C VAL A 67 7.87 -29.57 -32.22
N SER A 68 8.82 -28.81 -32.80
CA SER A 68 9.16 -27.48 -32.31
C SER A 68 8.00 -26.50 -32.39
N ALA A 69 7.23 -26.53 -33.49
CA ALA A 69 6.02 -25.71 -33.61
C ALA A 69 4.95 -26.05 -32.57
N VAL A 70 4.71 -27.34 -32.35
CA VAL A 70 3.77 -27.78 -31.28
C VAL A 70 4.25 -27.34 -29.91
N LEU A 71 5.54 -27.53 -29.60
CA LEU A 71 6.12 -27.13 -28.32
C LEU A 71 6.04 -25.62 -28.12
N ALA A 72 6.36 -24.83 -29.15
CA ALA A 72 6.24 -23.38 -29.11
C ALA A 72 4.79 -22.93 -28.87
N ALA A 73 3.82 -23.57 -29.50
CA ALA A 73 2.39 -23.27 -29.27
C ALA A 73 1.94 -23.62 -27.84
N LEU A 74 2.40 -24.74 -27.31
CA LEU A 74 2.12 -25.15 -25.92
C LEU A 74 2.75 -24.16 -24.89
N LEU A 75 4.01 -23.79 -25.11
CA LEU A 75 4.70 -22.82 -24.26
C LEU A 75 4.03 -21.44 -24.34
N SER A 76 3.65 -20.99 -25.52
CA SER A 76 2.96 -19.73 -25.71
C SER A 76 1.62 -19.71 -24.96
N LYS A 77 0.85 -20.78 -25.03
CA LYS A 77 -0.44 -20.90 -24.32
C LYS A 77 -0.26 -21.03 -22.82
N SER A 78 0.80 -21.74 -22.37
CA SER A 78 1.05 -22.01 -20.97
C SER A 78 1.70 -20.83 -20.22
N PHE A 79 2.55 -20.05 -20.87
CA PHE A 79 3.33 -18.99 -20.23
C PHE A 79 3.07 -17.60 -20.84
N THR A 80 3.24 -17.44 -22.14
CA THR A 80 3.21 -16.11 -22.77
C THR A 80 1.83 -15.44 -22.66
N LYS A 81 0.76 -16.15 -22.98
CA LYS A 81 -0.59 -15.61 -22.94
C LYS A 81 -1.03 -15.21 -21.53
N PRO A 82 -0.84 -16.02 -20.49
CA PRO A 82 -1.14 -15.62 -19.10
C PRO A 82 -0.36 -14.41 -18.62
N ILE A 83 0.95 -14.35 -18.91
CA ILE A 83 1.78 -13.21 -18.56
C ILE A 83 1.28 -11.93 -19.26
N HIS A 84 0.84 -12.04 -20.51
CA HIS A 84 0.28 -10.89 -21.25
C HIS A 84 -1.03 -10.37 -20.65
N ILE A 85 -1.89 -11.27 -20.12
CA ILE A 85 -3.11 -10.91 -19.39
C ILE A 85 -2.73 -10.12 -18.12
N ILE A 86 -1.80 -10.64 -17.32
CA ILE A 86 -1.34 -9.99 -16.10
C ILE A 86 -0.74 -8.62 -16.42
N LYS A 87 0.13 -8.53 -17.43
CA LYS A 87 0.70 -7.27 -17.90
C LYS A 87 -0.39 -6.27 -18.29
N GLY A 88 -1.38 -6.69 -19.08
CA GLY A 88 -2.50 -5.84 -19.48
C GLY A 88 -3.27 -5.29 -18.28
N THR A 89 -3.51 -6.12 -17.25
CA THR A 89 -4.14 -5.66 -16.00
C THR A 89 -3.29 -4.62 -15.28
N VAL A 90 -1.97 -4.84 -15.17
CA VAL A 90 -1.06 -3.86 -14.56
C VAL A 90 -1.04 -2.55 -15.34
N ASP A 91 -1.04 -2.60 -16.66
CA ASP A 91 -1.10 -1.42 -17.53
C ASP A 91 -2.42 -0.63 -17.32
N GLU A 92 -3.56 -1.32 -17.12
CA GLU A 92 -4.84 -0.69 -16.81
C GLU A 92 -4.84 -0.06 -15.40
N LEU A 93 -4.32 -0.75 -14.40
CA LEU A 93 -4.15 -0.20 -13.05
C LEU A 93 -3.29 1.07 -13.07
N ALA A 94 -2.20 1.07 -13.83
CA ALA A 94 -1.31 2.22 -13.99
C ALA A 94 -1.96 3.42 -14.69
N LYS A 95 -2.97 3.19 -15.55
CA LYS A 95 -3.79 4.24 -16.16
C LYS A 95 -4.90 4.78 -15.25
N GLY A 96 -5.02 4.23 -14.02
CA GLY A 96 -6.04 4.65 -13.06
C GLY A 96 -7.34 3.81 -13.11
N ASN A 97 -7.42 2.76 -13.94
CA ASN A 97 -8.53 1.82 -13.89
C ASN A 97 -8.32 0.81 -12.76
N LEU A 98 -8.58 1.25 -11.53
CA LEU A 98 -8.36 0.46 -10.31
C LEU A 98 -9.35 -0.71 -10.16
N THR A 99 -10.33 -0.84 -11.07
CA THR A 99 -11.28 -1.95 -11.06
C THR A 99 -10.79 -3.15 -11.89
N ALA A 100 -9.70 -2.99 -12.64
CA ALA A 100 -9.12 -4.06 -13.44
C ALA A 100 -8.60 -5.19 -12.55
N GLU A 101 -9.01 -6.42 -12.83
CA GLU A 101 -8.51 -7.63 -12.19
C GLU A 101 -8.05 -8.63 -13.26
N PRO A 102 -6.96 -9.40 -13.03
CA PRO A 102 -6.52 -10.40 -13.98
C PRO A 102 -7.54 -11.54 -14.04
N ASP A 103 -8.15 -11.75 -15.22
CA ASP A 103 -9.04 -12.88 -15.49
C ASP A 103 -8.20 -14.16 -15.72
N LEU A 104 -7.64 -14.66 -14.63
CA LEU A 104 -6.77 -15.83 -14.64
C LEU A 104 -6.94 -16.62 -13.34
N VAL A 105 -7.36 -17.89 -13.49
CA VAL A 105 -7.48 -18.84 -12.38
C VAL A 105 -6.51 -19.99 -12.61
N ARG A 106 -5.40 -19.99 -11.87
CA ARG A 106 -4.36 -21.06 -11.92
C ARG A 106 -3.85 -21.34 -10.51
N LYS A 107 -3.26 -22.54 -10.33
CA LYS A 107 -2.69 -22.97 -9.03
C LYS A 107 -1.16 -22.98 -9.01
N ASP A 108 -0.52 -22.51 -10.07
CA ASP A 108 0.93 -22.41 -10.23
C ASP A 108 1.48 -21.02 -9.86
N GLU A 109 2.76 -20.80 -10.09
CA GLU A 109 3.45 -19.54 -9.79
C GLU A 109 2.84 -18.34 -10.54
N ILE A 110 2.34 -18.58 -11.76
CA ILE A 110 1.64 -17.54 -12.54
C ILE A 110 0.28 -17.20 -11.91
N GLY A 111 -0.39 -18.21 -11.35
CA GLY A 111 -1.61 -18.01 -10.57
C GLY A 111 -1.36 -17.20 -9.29
N GLN A 112 -0.26 -17.47 -8.58
CA GLN A 112 0.17 -16.69 -7.40
C GLN A 112 0.51 -15.25 -7.78
N LEU A 113 1.19 -15.04 -8.91
CA LEU A 113 1.45 -13.69 -9.41
C LEU A 113 0.16 -12.93 -9.74
N ALA A 114 -0.80 -13.58 -10.40
CA ALA A 114 -2.10 -12.99 -10.70
C ALA A 114 -2.84 -12.59 -9.41
N GLU A 115 -2.78 -13.43 -8.35
CA GLU A 115 -3.37 -13.10 -7.04
C GLU A 115 -2.67 -11.92 -6.38
N SER A 116 -1.34 -11.84 -6.45
CA SER A 116 -0.58 -10.71 -5.92
C SER A 116 -0.96 -9.39 -6.62
N VAL A 117 -1.15 -9.41 -7.96
CA VAL A 117 -1.62 -8.24 -8.72
C VAL A 117 -3.05 -7.87 -8.33
N ARG A 118 -3.93 -8.86 -8.09
CA ARG A 118 -5.31 -8.61 -7.61
C ARG A 118 -5.31 -7.95 -6.24
N GLN A 119 -4.47 -8.41 -5.32
CA GLN A 119 -4.31 -7.81 -3.99
C GLN A 119 -3.78 -6.38 -4.08
N LEU A 120 -2.79 -6.12 -4.95
CA LEU A 120 -2.28 -4.78 -5.22
C LEU A 120 -3.38 -3.85 -5.77
N GLY A 121 -4.17 -4.30 -6.74
CA GLY A 121 -5.29 -3.54 -7.29
C GLY A 121 -6.32 -3.16 -6.22
N ARG A 122 -6.67 -4.11 -5.33
CA ARG A 122 -7.57 -3.85 -4.19
C ARG A 122 -6.98 -2.86 -3.19
N ALA A 123 -5.68 -2.94 -2.92
CA ALA A 123 -5.01 -1.99 -2.02
C ALA A 123 -5.00 -0.58 -2.62
N LEU A 124 -4.68 -0.44 -3.91
CA LEU A 124 -4.72 0.85 -4.62
C LEU A 124 -6.14 1.46 -4.64
N ARG A 125 -7.16 0.65 -4.92
CA ARG A 125 -8.57 1.09 -4.89
C ARG A 125 -8.93 1.60 -3.51
N ARG A 126 -8.59 0.88 -2.44
CA ARG A 126 -8.85 1.31 -1.06
C ARG A 126 -8.21 2.66 -0.76
N VAL A 127 -6.96 2.89 -1.20
CA VAL A 127 -6.28 4.18 -1.03
C VAL A 127 -6.99 5.30 -1.80
N ASP A 128 -7.42 5.05 -3.03
CA ASP A 128 -8.13 6.04 -3.85
C ASP A 128 -9.52 6.38 -3.27
N ASP A 129 -10.27 5.37 -2.83
CA ASP A 129 -11.58 5.56 -2.18
C ASP A 129 -11.44 6.38 -0.90
N LEU A 130 -10.44 6.07 -0.07
CA LEU A 130 -10.11 6.85 1.14
C LEU A 130 -9.73 8.30 0.79
N ARG A 131 -8.94 8.52 -0.26
CA ARG A 131 -8.58 9.87 -0.72
C ARG A 131 -9.82 10.67 -1.14
N LYS A 132 -10.73 10.05 -1.88
CA LYS A 132 -11.99 10.69 -2.31
C LYS A 132 -12.88 11.03 -1.13
N GLU A 133 -13.00 10.12 -0.18
CA GLU A 133 -13.76 10.32 1.05
C GLU A 133 -13.20 11.49 1.87
N VAL A 134 -11.88 11.55 2.06
CA VAL A 134 -11.21 12.67 2.76
C VAL A 134 -11.53 13.99 2.06
N ILE A 135 -11.35 14.07 0.74
CA ILE A 135 -11.62 15.31 -0.02
C ILE A 135 -13.09 15.74 0.10
N ALA A 136 -14.03 14.79 0.01
CA ALA A 136 -15.45 15.08 0.12
C ALA A 136 -15.81 15.60 1.52
N ASN A 137 -15.34 14.92 2.57
CA ASN A 137 -15.63 15.28 3.96
C ASN A 137 -14.99 16.63 4.33
N VAL A 138 -13.70 16.86 3.97
CA VAL A 138 -13.03 18.14 4.14
C VAL A 138 -13.79 19.27 3.46
N SER A 139 -14.22 19.06 2.22
CA SER A 139 -14.98 20.07 1.49
C SER A 139 -16.31 20.40 2.17
N HIS A 140 -16.96 19.39 2.75
CA HIS A 140 -18.23 19.58 3.46
C HIS A 140 -18.01 20.33 4.79
N GLU A 141 -17.04 19.90 5.57
CA GLU A 141 -16.71 20.49 6.89
C GLU A 141 -16.17 21.93 6.79
N LEU A 142 -15.47 22.30 5.70
CA LEU A 142 -15.03 23.68 5.46
C LEU A 142 -16.14 24.59 4.95
N ARG A 143 -17.15 24.05 4.27
CA ARG A 143 -18.23 24.89 3.68
C ARG A 143 -19.10 25.52 4.73
N SER A 144 -19.41 24.82 5.82
CA SER A 144 -20.28 25.32 6.90
C SER A 144 -19.68 26.55 7.62
N PRO A 145 -18.46 26.50 8.18
CA PRO A 145 -17.85 27.67 8.83
C PRO A 145 -17.61 28.83 7.86
N LEU A 146 -17.25 28.57 6.60
CA LEU A 146 -17.12 29.60 5.58
C LEU A 146 -18.44 30.32 5.32
N ALA A 147 -19.54 29.60 5.27
CA ALA A 147 -20.87 30.20 5.11
C ALA A 147 -21.25 31.05 6.33
N LEU A 148 -20.93 30.60 7.55
CA LEU A 148 -21.14 31.35 8.78
C LEU A 148 -20.31 32.64 8.79
N ILE A 149 -19.00 32.57 8.51
CA ILE A 149 -18.10 33.72 8.41
C ILE A 149 -18.66 34.72 7.40
N GLY A 150 -19.06 34.25 6.21
CA GLY A 150 -19.66 35.09 5.19
C GLY A 150 -20.94 35.78 5.64
N GLY A 151 -21.86 35.04 6.24
CA GLY A 151 -23.12 35.55 6.75
C GLY A 151 -22.95 36.58 7.86
N TYR A 152 -22.10 36.32 8.87
CA TYR A 152 -21.81 37.31 9.93
C TYR A 152 -21.07 38.52 9.41
N ALA A 153 -20.16 38.38 8.44
CA ALA A 153 -19.52 39.51 7.80
C ALA A 153 -20.52 40.40 7.04
N GLU A 154 -21.53 39.81 6.39
CA GLU A 154 -22.64 40.56 5.77
C GLU A 154 -23.52 41.23 6.83
N MET A 155 -23.81 40.58 7.95
CA MET A 155 -24.57 41.18 9.07
C MET A 155 -23.83 42.36 9.67
N VAL A 156 -22.52 42.27 9.89
CA VAL A 156 -21.68 43.40 10.35
C VAL A 156 -21.73 44.54 9.37
N ARG A 157 -21.63 44.27 8.05
CA ARG A 157 -21.60 45.30 7.02
C ARG A 157 -22.96 45.99 6.80
N ASP A 158 -24.05 45.21 6.76
CA ASP A 158 -25.32 45.70 6.25
C ASP A 158 -26.36 46.00 7.36
N ILE A 159 -26.27 45.27 8.50
CA ILE A 159 -27.27 45.33 9.55
C ILE A 159 -26.73 45.96 10.84
N HIS A 160 -25.63 45.42 11.38
CA HIS A 160 -25.11 45.76 12.70
C HIS A 160 -24.01 46.82 12.68
N TRP A 161 -23.80 47.53 11.55
CA TRP A 161 -22.72 48.51 11.40
C TRP A 161 -22.81 49.68 12.40
N LYS A 162 -24.00 50.04 12.89
CA LYS A 162 -24.22 51.07 13.91
C LYS A 162 -24.36 50.56 15.33
N ASP A 163 -24.63 49.26 15.50
CA ASP A 163 -24.80 48.60 16.79
C ASP A 163 -23.46 48.00 17.21
N GLN A 164 -22.76 48.69 18.12
CA GLN A 164 -21.40 48.29 18.51
C GLN A 164 -21.39 46.96 19.20
N GLU A 165 -22.37 46.65 20.07
CA GLU A 165 -22.43 45.40 20.84
C GLU A 165 -22.63 44.21 19.92
N LYS A 166 -23.64 44.27 19.05
CA LYS A 166 -23.92 43.20 18.10
C LYS A 166 -22.79 43.01 17.06
N ARG A 167 -22.16 44.13 16.64
CA ARG A 167 -21.02 44.04 15.74
C ARG A 167 -19.83 43.33 16.37
N GLU A 168 -19.55 43.58 17.67
CA GLU A 168 -18.49 42.88 18.40
C GLU A 168 -18.83 41.42 18.59
N GLU A 169 -20.10 41.07 18.88
CA GLU A 169 -20.55 39.68 18.93
C GLU A 169 -20.34 38.94 17.60
N ASP A 170 -20.77 39.51 16.47
CA ASP A 170 -20.61 38.95 15.14
C ASP A 170 -19.12 38.81 14.75
N LEU A 171 -18.28 39.79 15.05
CA LEU A 171 -16.84 39.72 14.84
C LEU A 171 -16.18 38.62 15.67
N ASN A 172 -16.60 38.46 16.92
CA ASN A 172 -16.10 37.37 17.77
C ASN A 172 -16.51 35.99 17.23
N LEU A 173 -17.70 35.89 16.61
CA LEU A 173 -18.12 34.65 15.94
C LEU A 173 -17.25 34.38 14.72
N ILE A 174 -16.97 35.37 13.89
CA ILE A 174 -16.06 35.26 12.73
C ILE A 174 -14.66 34.79 13.17
N ILE A 175 -14.12 35.37 14.23
CA ILE A 175 -12.81 35.03 14.78
C ILE A 175 -12.80 33.57 15.26
N ARG A 176 -13.82 33.15 16.01
CA ARG A 176 -13.93 31.76 16.49
C ARG A 176 -14.00 30.76 15.35
N GLU A 177 -14.83 31.00 14.34
CA GLU A 177 -14.94 30.12 13.19
C GLU A 177 -13.63 30.07 12.35
N SER A 178 -12.91 31.20 12.27
CA SER A 178 -11.60 31.24 11.62
C SER A 178 -10.55 30.41 12.35
N HIS A 179 -10.51 30.48 13.68
CA HIS A 179 -9.64 29.64 14.50
C HIS A 179 -9.99 28.16 14.35
N ARG A 180 -11.29 27.81 14.41
CA ARG A 180 -11.78 26.45 14.18
C ARG A 180 -11.36 25.88 12.83
N MET A 181 -11.44 26.69 11.76
CA MET A 181 -10.97 26.29 10.45
C MET A 181 -9.45 26.05 10.42
N SER A 182 -8.69 26.87 11.11
CA SER A 182 -7.23 26.72 11.19
C SER A 182 -6.84 25.40 11.88
N GLU A 183 -7.52 25.06 12.97
CA GLU A 183 -7.33 23.77 13.67
C GLU A 183 -7.70 22.60 12.76
N MET A 184 -8.84 22.67 12.08
CA MET A 184 -9.29 21.65 11.13
C MET A 184 -8.28 21.42 10.00
N VAL A 185 -7.73 22.48 9.42
CA VAL A 185 -6.70 22.38 8.38
C VAL A 185 -5.43 21.71 8.94
N SER A 186 -5.04 22.05 10.18
CA SER A 186 -3.91 21.41 10.86
C SER A 186 -4.15 19.90 11.06
N ASP A 187 -5.32 19.52 11.54
CA ASP A 187 -5.72 18.12 11.73
C ASP A 187 -5.67 17.33 10.42
N ILE A 188 -6.14 17.93 9.32
CA ILE A 188 -6.13 17.31 7.98
C ILE A 188 -4.70 17.12 7.47
N LEU A 189 -3.82 18.13 7.67
CA LEU A 189 -2.41 18.03 7.27
C LEU A 189 -1.67 16.97 8.08
N ASP A 190 -1.85 16.96 9.39
CA ASP A 190 -1.30 15.94 10.29
C ASP A 190 -1.78 14.54 9.87
N TYR A 191 -3.07 14.42 9.65
CA TYR A 191 -3.68 13.17 9.17
C TYR A 191 -3.11 12.72 7.81
N SER A 192 -2.97 13.64 6.85
CA SER A 192 -2.40 13.33 5.54
C SER A 192 -0.96 12.81 5.63
N GLN A 193 -0.14 13.41 6.51
CA GLN A 193 1.22 12.96 6.79
C GLN A 193 1.26 11.56 7.44
N LEU A 194 0.35 11.31 8.37
CA LEU A 194 0.19 10.01 9.04
C LEU A 194 -0.17 8.89 8.05
N GLN A 195 -1.07 9.18 7.10
CA GLN A 195 -1.54 8.23 6.08
C GLN A 195 -0.47 7.86 5.04
N ALA A 196 0.34 8.81 4.64
CA ALA A 196 1.40 8.59 3.66
C ALA A 196 2.52 7.65 4.17
N GLY A 197 2.39 7.11 5.40
CA GLY A 197 3.43 6.28 6.03
C GLY A 197 4.69 7.06 6.39
N TYR A 198 4.65 8.39 6.30
CA TYR A 198 5.77 9.27 6.64
C TYR A 198 5.84 9.60 8.13
N LEU A 199 5.10 8.88 8.98
CA LEU A 199 5.25 9.06 10.43
C LEU A 199 6.62 8.52 10.88
N GLN A 200 7.67 9.28 10.60
CA GLN A 200 8.96 9.07 11.22
C GLN A 200 8.90 9.63 12.65
N LEU A 201 8.64 8.75 13.61
CA LEU A 201 8.66 9.13 15.02
C LEU A 201 10.09 9.52 15.42
N ARG A 202 10.24 10.72 15.97
CA ARG A 202 11.48 11.21 16.60
C ARG A 202 11.44 10.88 18.08
N ARG A 203 11.70 9.62 18.40
CA ARG A 203 11.64 9.13 19.77
C ARG A 203 12.92 9.50 20.51
N ASP A 204 12.73 9.98 21.75
CA ASP A 204 13.79 10.17 22.73
C ASP A 204 13.23 9.93 24.15
N TRP A 205 14.07 9.98 25.16
CA TRP A 205 13.66 9.82 26.54
C TRP A 205 13.08 11.12 27.08
N TYR A 206 11.83 11.07 27.50
CA TYR A 206 11.10 12.19 28.11
C TYR A 206 10.39 11.74 29.37
N ASN A 207 10.07 12.69 30.24
CA ASN A 207 9.20 12.46 31.38
C ASN A 207 7.73 12.53 30.90
N LEU A 208 7.03 11.39 30.90
CA LEU A 208 5.64 11.30 30.47
C LEU A 208 4.70 12.19 31.29
N VAL A 209 5.01 12.36 32.61
CA VAL A 209 4.20 13.20 33.51
C VAL A 209 4.28 14.67 33.09
N GLU A 210 5.47 15.19 32.76
CA GLU A 210 5.66 16.56 32.29
C GLU A 210 4.93 16.82 30.96
N ILE A 211 4.93 15.83 30.02
CA ILE A 211 4.19 15.96 28.77
C ILE A 211 2.68 16.12 29.05
N VAL A 212 2.12 15.27 29.93
CA VAL A 212 0.69 15.32 30.27
C VAL A 212 0.36 16.59 31.02
N GLU A 213 1.17 16.98 32.01
CA GLU A 213 1.00 18.20 32.82
C GLU A 213 0.98 19.46 31.93
N SER A 214 1.89 19.56 30.98
CA SER A 214 1.94 20.68 30.04
C SER A 214 0.65 20.82 29.23
N GLU A 215 0.08 19.71 28.74
CA GLU A 215 -1.16 19.75 27.97
C GLU A 215 -2.40 20.04 28.85
N VAL A 216 -2.42 19.56 30.10
CA VAL A 216 -3.47 19.91 31.06
C VAL A 216 -3.46 21.41 31.32
N LEU A 217 -2.31 22.02 31.61
CA LEU A 217 -2.15 23.45 31.84
C LEU A 217 -2.61 24.30 30.62
N LEU A 218 -2.29 23.86 29.42
CA LEU A 218 -2.74 24.53 28.18
C LEU A 218 -4.27 24.48 28.00
N CYS A 219 -4.93 23.43 28.49
CA CYS A 219 -6.37 23.27 28.41
C CYS A 219 -7.14 23.96 29.55
N GLU A 220 -6.48 24.39 30.65
CA GLU A 220 -7.14 24.99 31.79
C GLU A 220 -7.96 26.23 31.47
N GLN A 221 -7.45 27.10 30.60
CA GLN A 221 -8.16 28.31 30.18
C GLN A 221 -9.48 27.94 29.47
N SER A 222 -9.44 27.02 28.52
CA SER A 222 -10.63 26.57 27.80
C SER A 222 -11.62 25.85 28.72
N ALA A 223 -11.13 25.06 29.68
CA ALA A 223 -11.97 24.44 30.71
C ALA A 223 -12.67 25.48 31.60
N ALA A 224 -11.95 26.53 32.04
CA ALA A 224 -12.47 27.58 32.89
C ALA A 224 -13.59 28.40 32.23
N GLU A 225 -13.54 28.62 30.91
CA GLU A 225 -14.60 29.28 30.13
C GLU A 225 -15.95 28.55 30.24
N HIS A 226 -15.90 27.24 30.48
CA HIS A 226 -17.08 26.37 30.69
C HIS A 226 -17.31 25.97 32.16
N GLY A 227 -16.54 26.55 33.07
CA GLY A 227 -16.61 26.18 34.49
C GLY A 227 -16.20 24.74 34.78
N ILE A 228 -15.48 24.08 33.87
CA ILE A 228 -14.99 22.71 34.03
C ILE A 228 -13.68 22.76 34.82
N THR A 229 -13.56 21.87 35.80
CA THR A 229 -12.32 21.70 36.56
C THR A 229 -11.50 20.58 35.95
N LEU A 230 -10.23 20.86 35.62
CA LEU A 230 -9.26 19.84 35.24
C LEU A 230 -8.42 19.43 36.43
N ARG A 231 -8.32 18.14 36.70
CA ARG A 231 -7.54 17.59 37.80
C ARG A 231 -6.53 16.57 37.26
N LEU A 232 -5.24 16.78 37.59
CA LEU A 232 -4.18 15.83 37.28
C LEU A 232 -3.78 15.04 38.53
N GLU A 233 -3.82 13.72 38.45
CA GLU A 233 -3.39 12.79 39.51
C GLU A 233 -2.29 11.88 38.95
N ALA A 234 -1.08 12.00 39.45
CA ALA A 234 0.03 11.14 39.06
C ALA A 234 0.59 10.39 40.27
N GLN A 235 0.68 9.07 40.19
CA GLN A 235 1.27 8.24 41.24
C GLN A 235 2.74 8.48 41.45
N GLU A 236 3.48 8.75 40.38
CA GLU A 236 4.91 9.09 40.39
C GLU A 236 5.12 10.46 39.72
N LYS A 237 6.10 11.23 40.19
CA LYS A 237 6.43 12.54 39.61
C LYS A 237 7.21 12.44 38.32
N GLU A 238 7.94 11.34 38.11
CA GLU A 238 8.77 11.11 36.96
C GLU A 238 8.54 9.70 36.41
N ILE A 239 8.14 9.63 35.15
CA ILE A 239 7.97 8.38 34.42
C ILE A 239 8.74 8.52 33.11
N ALA A 240 9.92 7.90 33.03
CA ALA A 240 10.73 7.91 31.82
C ALA A 240 10.04 7.10 30.72
N ALA A 241 9.83 7.72 29.55
CA ALA A 241 9.24 7.08 28.38
C ALA A 241 10.06 7.39 27.11
N TYR A 242 10.30 6.37 26.29
CA TYR A 242 10.97 6.53 24.99
C TYR A 242 9.94 6.76 23.90
N VAL A 243 9.62 8.03 23.66
CA VAL A 243 8.49 8.46 22.84
C VAL A 243 8.87 9.68 21.99
N ASP A 244 8.05 9.98 21.00
CA ASP A 244 8.02 11.29 20.34
C ASP A 244 7.14 12.23 21.16
N ALA A 245 7.76 13.14 21.90
CA ALA A 245 7.07 14.02 22.84
C ALA A 245 5.99 14.85 22.15
N LEU A 246 6.27 15.42 20.96
CA LEU A 246 5.29 16.23 20.23
C LEU A 246 4.05 15.42 19.83
N LYS A 247 4.25 14.15 19.43
CA LYS A 247 3.13 13.29 19.06
C LYS A 247 2.34 12.78 20.28
N ILE A 248 3.00 12.51 21.38
CA ILE A 248 2.28 12.18 22.64
C ILE A 248 1.54 13.40 23.20
N SER A 249 2.12 14.61 23.15
CA SER A 249 1.41 15.86 23.44
C SER A 249 0.13 15.98 22.62
N GLN A 250 0.20 15.71 21.32
CA GLN A 250 -0.95 15.71 20.41
C GLN A 250 -2.01 14.68 20.82
N VAL A 251 -1.61 13.48 21.26
CA VAL A 251 -2.52 12.46 21.78
C VAL A 251 -3.28 12.99 23.02
N VAL A 252 -2.53 13.49 24.02
CA VAL A 252 -3.13 13.99 25.27
C VAL A 252 -4.08 15.14 24.99
N ARG A 253 -3.68 16.10 24.18
CA ARG A 253 -4.49 17.26 23.77
C ARG A 253 -5.78 16.83 23.09
N ASN A 254 -5.73 15.90 22.15
CA ASN A 254 -6.94 15.40 21.48
C ASN A 254 -7.90 14.68 22.44
N LEU A 255 -7.38 13.93 23.40
CA LEU A 255 -8.19 13.29 24.42
C LEU A 255 -8.82 14.32 25.37
N LEU A 256 -8.08 15.35 25.78
CA LEU A 256 -8.57 16.46 26.61
C LEU A 256 -9.65 17.27 25.90
N TYR A 257 -9.43 17.66 24.63
CA TYR A 257 -10.46 18.35 23.86
C TYR A 257 -11.72 17.51 23.64
N ASN A 258 -11.56 16.21 23.42
CA ASN A 258 -12.71 15.30 23.37
C ASN A 258 -13.46 15.29 24.70
N ALA A 259 -12.76 15.19 25.84
CA ALA A 259 -13.35 15.24 27.16
C ALA A 259 -14.06 16.56 27.43
N LEU A 260 -13.44 17.72 27.12
CA LEU A 260 -14.02 19.05 27.28
C LEU A 260 -15.28 19.21 26.42
N ASN A 261 -15.28 18.72 25.20
CA ASN A 261 -16.41 18.84 24.28
C ASN A 261 -17.64 18.04 24.74
N HIS A 262 -17.42 16.90 25.42
CA HIS A 262 -18.49 16.00 25.84
C HIS A 262 -18.85 16.11 27.34
N THR A 263 -18.19 16.97 28.14
CA THR A 263 -18.45 17.18 29.52
C THR A 263 -19.38 18.37 29.72
N LYS A 264 -20.43 18.26 30.52
CA LYS A 264 -21.34 19.37 30.86
C LYS A 264 -20.63 20.42 31.72
N ASP A 265 -21.14 21.68 31.66
CA ASP A 265 -20.61 22.81 32.43
C ASP A 265 -20.65 22.51 33.95
N GLY A 266 -19.61 22.96 34.65
CA GLY A 266 -19.51 22.83 36.09
C GLY A 266 -19.08 21.46 36.60
N LEU A 267 -18.71 20.52 35.71
CA LEU A 267 -18.23 19.19 36.11
C LEU A 267 -16.69 19.11 36.07
N GLU A 268 -16.15 18.00 36.56
CA GLU A 268 -14.71 17.74 36.66
C GLU A 268 -14.28 16.70 35.63
N ILE A 269 -13.13 16.94 34.97
CA ILE A 269 -12.40 15.99 34.14
C ILE A 269 -11.14 15.62 34.91
N THR A 270 -10.91 14.33 35.12
CA THR A 270 -9.71 13.83 35.80
C THR A 270 -8.75 13.18 34.80
N VAL A 271 -7.51 13.61 34.84
CA VAL A 271 -6.40 12.94 34.13
C VAL A 271 -5.59 12.17 35.15
N GLU A 272 -5.49 10.87 35.00
CA GLU A 272 -4.76 10.02 35.94
C GLU A 272 -3.61 9.31 35.27
N ILE A 273 -2.47 9.24 35.94
CA ILE A 273 -1.29 8.49 35.48
C ILE A 273 -0.98 7.42 36.52
N GLU A 274 -1.25 6.18 36.13
CA GLU A 274 -0.99 5.00 36.98
C GLU A 274 0.24 4.25 36.47
N LYS A 275 1.00 3.70 37.43
CA LYS A 275 2.10 2.76 37.10
C LYS A 275 1.86 1.43 37.79
N LYS A 276 1.72 0.38 36.98
CA LYS A 276 1.49 -0.98 37.47
C LYS A 276 2.24 -1.99 36.62
N ASP A 277 2.99 -2.90 37.26
CA ASP A 277 3.68 -4.02 36.63
C ASP A 277 4.66 -3.61 35.50
N GLY A 278 5.30 -2.44 35.62
CA GLY A 278 6.22 -1.89 34.61
C GLY A 278 5.52 -1.32 33.37
N LYS A 279 4.21 -1.10 33.47
CA LYS A 279 3.39 -0.41 32.49
C LYS A 279 2.85 0.88 33.09
N SER A 280 2.92 1.96 32.34
CA SER A 280 2.34 3.26 32.73
C SER A 280 1.10 3.51 31.88
N THR A 281 -0.02 3.80 32.53
CA THR A 281 -1.31 4.06 31.86
C THR A 281 -1.73 5.49 32.13
N VAL A 282 -2.02 6.23 31.07
CA VAL A 282 -2.65 7.56 31.15
C VAL A 282 -4.13 7.37 30.89
N LEU A 283 -4.97 7.90 31.80
CA LEU A 283 -6.42 7.84 31.74
C LEU A 283 -6.98 9.25 31.71
N VAL A 284 -7.85 9.54 30.77
CA VAL A 284 -8.65 10.79 30.74
C VAL A 284 -10.09 10.39 31.01
N LYS A 285 -10.58 10.80 32.19
CA LYS A 285 -11.90 10.44 32.70
C LYS A 285 -12.83 11.65 32.61
N ASN A 286 -13.90 11.53 31.87
CA ASN A 286 -14.89 12.59 31.77
C ASN A 286 -16.31 12.09 32.06
N PRO A 287 -17.11 12.84 32.79
CA PRO A 287 -18.54 12.54 33.01
C PRO A 287 -19.30 12.69 31.68
N GLY A 288 -20.18 11.74 31.40
CA GLY A 288 -20.98 11.80 30.19
C GLY A 288 -21.85 10.56 30.01
N GLU A 289 -22.66 10.58 28.97
CA GLU A 289 -23.44 9.43 28.57
C GLU A 289 -22.49 8.31 28.10
N ALA A 290 -22.75 7.08 28.54
CA ALA A 290 -21.89 5.96 28.25
C ALA A 290 -21.89 5.66 26.75
N ILE A 291 -20.70 5.46 26.18
CA ILE A 291 -20.53 5.05 24.77
C ILE A 291 -20.99 3.59 24.65
N PRO A 292 -21.97 3.29 23.77
CA PRO A 292 -22.43 1.93 23.51
C PRO A 292 -21.27 0.99 23.18
N GLU A 293 -21.34 -0.26 23.62
CA GLU A 293 -20.26 -1.23 23.42
C GLU A 293 -19.93 -1.44 21.95
N GLU A 294 -20.96 -1.41 21.10
CA GLU A 294 -20.84 -1.55 19.64
C GLU A 294 -20.10 -0.36 18.98
N GLU A 295 -20.13 0.82 19.60
CA GLU A 295 -19.48 2.03 19.09
C GLU A 295 -18.05 2.21 19.61
N ARG A 296 -17.62 1.51 20.68
CA ARG A 296 -16.30 1.70 21.33
C ARG A 296 -15.10 1.41 20.43
N GLU A 297 -15.23 0.51 19.47
CA GLU A 297 -14.20 0.28 18.44
C GLU A 297 -14.33 1.28 17.30
N LEU A 298 -15.56 1.64 16.94
CA LEU A 298 -15.85 2.51 15.81
C LEU A 298 -15.43 3.97 16.04
N ILE A 299 -15.46 4.48 17.27
CA ILE A 299 -15.07 5.86 17.59
C ILE A 299 -13.60 6.16 17.29
N TRP A 300 -12.74 5.15 17.16
CA TRP A 300 -11.35 5.28 16.75
C TRP A 300 -11.19 5.31 15.21
N GLU A 301 -12.27 4.98 14.49
CA GLU A 301 -12.30 5.10 13.05
C GLU A 301 -12.56 6.57 12.65
N ARG A 302 -12.30 6.87 11.39
CA ARG A 302 -12.34 8.24 10.85
C ARG A 302 -13.77 8.70 10.67
N TYR A 303 -14.01 9.99 10.94
CA TYR A 303 -15.31 10.63 10.71
C TYR A 303 -16.48 9.93 11.41
N GLN A 304 -16.19 9.01 12.31
CA GLN A 304 -17.23 8.39 13.13
C GLN A 304 -17.60 9.36 14.27
N ARG A 305 -18.88 9.67 14.34
CA ARG A 305 -19.48 10.38 15.46
C ARG A 305 -20.50 9.44 16.08
N SER A 306 -20.53 9.35 17.38
CA SER A 306 -21.64 8.67 18.05
C SER A 306 -22.93 9.38 17.67
N GLN A 307 -23.88 8.67 17.10
CA GLN A 307 -25.20 9.22 16.73
C GLN A 307 -26.01 9.65 17.98
N HIS A 308 -25.58 9.23 19.17
CA HIS A 308 -26.29 9.41 20.44
C HIS A 308 -25.72 10.52 21.32
N GLN A 309 -24.53 11.06 21.00
CA GLN A 309 -23.89 12.10 21.83
C GLN A 309 -23.73 13.41 21.07
N GLY A 310 -24.47 14.44 21.48
CA GLY A 310 -24.25 15.83 21.08
C GLY A 310 -23.09 16.43 21.87
N GLY A 311 -21.97 16.76 21.21
CA GLY A 311 -20.91 17.57 21.79
C GLY A 311 -21.26 19.07 21.70
N ARG A 312 -20.61 19.92 22.51
CA ARG A 312 -20.77 21.39 22.46
C ARG A 312 -20.41 21.99 21.11
N HIS A 313 -19.40 21.43 20.49
CA HIS A 313 -18.88 21.83 19.20
C HIS A 313 -18.91 20.65 18.23
N GLU A 314 -19.28 20.89 17.02
CA GLU A 314 -19.13 19.91 15.95
C GLU A 314 -17.65 19.72 15.67
N GLY A 315 -17.03 18.70 16.26
CA GLY A 315 -15.63 18.31 16.02
C GLY A 315 -15.44 17.68 14.65
N THR A 316 -14.21 17.67 14.13
CA THR A 316 -13.85 17.11 12.81
C THR A 316 -14.04 15.60 12.69
N GLY A 317 -14.22 14.89 13.81
CA GLY A 317 -14.23 13.42 13.87
C GLY A 317 -12.86 12.80 13.55
N LEU A 318 -11.80 13.61 13.44
CA LEU A 318 -10.43 13.14 13.18
C LEU A 318 -9.60 12.95 14.46
N GLY A 319 -9.92 13.64 15.56
CA GLY A 319 -9.09 13.65 16.77
C GLY A 319 -8.79 12.26 17.32
N LEU A 320 -9.80 11.41 17.51
CA LEU A 320 -9.59 10.05 18.01
C LEU A 320 -8.90 9.13 16.99
N SER A 321 -9.09 9.34 15.71
CA SER A 321 -8.37 8.59 14.67
C SER A 321 -6.88 8.98 14.57
N ILE A 322 -6.55 10.24 14.85
CA ILE A 322 -5.17 10.71 15.02
C ILE A 322 -4.54 10.05 16.24
N VAL A 323 -5.26 10.01 17.38
CA VAL A 323 -4.82 9.35 18.60
C VAL A 323 -4.48 7.89 18.33
N SER A 324 -5.42 7.13 17.73
CA SER A 324 -5.20 5.71 17.44
C SER A 324 -3.99 5.50 16.52
N THR A 325 -3.82 6.32 15.49
CA THR A 325 -2.70 6.23 14.54
C THR A 325 -1.35 6.49 15.21
N ILE A 326 -1.26 7.53 16.06
CA ILE A 326 -0.03 7.86 16.79
C ILE A 326 0.33 6.76 17.79
N LEU A 327 -0.64 6.27 18.55
CA LEU A 327 -0.43 5.21 19.54
C LEU A 327 -0.06 3.88 18.89
N GLN A 328 -0.69 3.49 17.78
CA GLN A 328 -0.30 2.33 16.99
C GLN A 328 1.14 2.46 16.46
N ALA A 329 1.53 3.63 15.96
CA ALA A 329 2.88 3.87 15.49
C ALA A 329 3.91 3.77 16.63
N HIS A 330 3.54 4.18 17.87
CA HIS A 330 4.36 3.96 19.07
C HIS A 330 4.32 2.50 19.54
N GLY A 331 3.35 1.70 19.12
CA GLY A 331 3.11 0.33 19.57
C GLY A 331 2.52 0.29 20.98
N MET A 332 1.73 1.29 21.32
CA MET A 332 1.03 1.41 22.59
C MET A 332 -0.38 0.81 22.49
N GLU A 333 -0.85 0.23 23.58
CA GLU A 333 -2.25 -0.19 23.75
C GLU A 333 -3.10 1.04 24.06
N TYR A 334 -4.34 1.09 23.60
CA TYR A 334 -5.28 2.16 23.88
C TYR A 334 -6.71 1.65 23.83
N GLY A 335 -7.63 2.38 24.43
CA GLY A 335 -9.03 2.01 24.44
C GLY A 335 -9.91 3.01 25.18
N VAL A 336 -11.20 2.66 25.29
CA VAL A 336 -12.19 3.39 26.06
C VAL A 336 -12.99 2.41 26.92
N ASP A 337 -13.16 2.77 28.19
CA ASP A 337 -14.04 2.10 29.14
C ASP A 337 -15.14 3.05 29.60
N CYS A 338 -16.34 2.53 29.87
CA CYS A 338 -17.44 3.32 30.39
C CYS A 338 -17.90 2.67 31.70
N ARG A 339 -17.73 3.37 32.83
CA ARG A 339 -18.08 2.88 34.14
C ARG A 339 -18.60 4.02 35.03
N GLU A 340 -19.64 3.78 35.80
CA GLU A 340 -20.16 4.71 36.83
C GLU A 340 -20.50 6.12 36.29
N GLY A 341 -20.96 6.23 35.03
CA GLY A 341 -21.27 7.50 34.40
C GLY A 341 -20.04 8.29 33.89
N LEU A 342 -18.87 7.64 33.86
CA LEU A 342 -17.64 8.18 33.32
C LEU A 342 -17.26 7.45 32.01
N ASN A 343 -16.84 8.21 31.03
CA ASN A 343 -16.10 7.70 29.85
C ASN A 343 -14.61 7.84 30.18
N ILE A 344 -13.85 6.76 30.04
CA ILE A 344 -12.45 6.64 30.43
C ILE A 344 -11.66 6.30 29.19
N PHE A 345 -11.06 7.29 28.57
CA PHE A 345 -10.12 7.08 27.46
C PHE A 345 -8.74 6.81 28.05
N TRP A 346 -8.07 5.75 27.58
CA TRP A 346 -6.77 5.39 28.12
C TRP A 346 -5.78 4.96 27.04
N PHE A 347 -4.50 5.18 27.33
CA PHE A 347 -3.40 4.56 26.57
C PHE A 347 -2.31 4.08 27.53
N ARG A 348 -1.56 3.06 27.09
CA ARG A 348 -0.63 2.34 27.94
C ARG A 348 0.74 2.25 27.31
N TYR A 349 1.75 2.73 28.02
CA TYR A 349 3.16 2.63 27.69
C TYR A 349 3.81 1.46 28.45
N SER A 350 4.68 0.68 27.77
CA SER A 350 5.42 -0.42 28.35
C SER A 350 6.94 -0.21 28.15
N GLU A 351 7.70 -0.05 29.22
CA GLU A 351 9.15 0.09 29.16
C GLU A 351 9.83 -1.10 28.46
N LYS A 352 9.36 -2.33 28.72
CA LYS A 352 9.96 -3.55 28.17
C LYS A 352 9.81 -3.63 26.65
N GLU A 353 8.76 -3.09 26.09
CA GLU A 353 8.53 -3.08 24.65
C GLU A 353 9.29 -1.94 23.95
N ALA A 354 9.46 -0.81 24.62
CA ALA A 354 10.24 0.31 24.11
C ALA A 354 11.73 -0.05 23.93
N VAL A 355 12.32 -0.73 24.89
CA VAL A 355 13.72 -1.18 24.85
C VAL A 355 13.95 -2.22 23.74
N ARG A 356 12.99 -3.09 23.45
CA ARG A 356 13.08 -4.08 22.36
C ARG A 356 13.06 -3.46 20.95
N ARG A 357 12.50 -2.26 20.83
CA ARG A 357 12.36 -1.54 19.56
C ARG A 357 13.44 -0.48 19.32
N GLN A 358 14.40 -0.33 20.22
CA GLN A 358 15.56 0.50 19.98
C GLN A 358 16.37 -0.08 18.81
N PRO A 359 16.68 0.70 17.77
CA PRO A 359 17.68 0.29 16.80
C PRO A 359 18.99 0.08 17.57
N SER A 360 19.56 -1.13 17.46
CA SER A 360 20.87 -1.42 18.03
C SER A 360 21.82 -0.29 17.63
N ARG A 361 22.33 0.48 18.61
CA ARG A 361 23.46 1.39 18.38
C ARG A 361 24.57 0.53 17.77
N ARG A 362 24.77 0.66 16.48
CA ARG A 362 26.03 0.23 15.86
C ARG A 362 27.05 1.26 16.32
N GLU A 363 27.96 0.77 17.15
CA GLU A 363 29.20 1.45 17.47
C GLU A 363 30.04 1.71 16.21
#